data_3b5f20ae1c296afdeedd266be148cb76
#
_entry.id   3b5f20ae1c296afdeedd266be148cb76
#
_cell.length_a   1.000
_cell.length_b   1.000
_cell.length_c   1.000
_cell.angle_alpha   90.00
_cell.angle_beta   90.00
_cell.angle_gamma   90.00
#
_symmetry.space_group_name_H-M   'P 1'
#
loop_
_entity.id
_entity.type
_entity.pdbx_description
1 polymer ?
#
loop_
_entity_poly.entity_id
_entity_poly.type
_entity_poly.pdbx_seq_one_letter_code
_entity_poly.pdbx_strand_id
1 'polypeptide(L)'
;MAAALPLRAQGGPPFITDDPGTPGNRQWEINLGFTGSHNPAHASYQLPNLDINYGWGDRIQLMFSPYLAAATDENNTTRAGFGESIFGVKWRYFEHHRTGKPKTDENMTLSLGTYPQVTINNPTSTVRRGIVEPGPQYYLPAEFTAKWGPVDFNGEVGRWIGNHNVPNRWGRGLIVGHEFSERLELYGEIYDLQDVNRIGPPSDLQPKQRVLTVDFGGRKTLDHAGHLRLLFLGGRAIQAVTRQNSEPNWIAYVGVQILFGPKEASGNR
;
A
#
# COMPACT_ATOMS: atom_id res chain seq x y z
N MET A 1 -5.36 -26.00 -23.87
CA MET A 1 -5.04 -26.10 -22.44
C MET A 1 -4.87 -24.67 -21.95
N ALA A 2 -5.86 -24.13 -21.26
CA ALA A 2 -5.74 -22.82 -20.63
C ALA A 2 -4.94 -23.03 -19.33
N ALA A 3 -3.72 -22.50 -19.28
CA ALA A 3 -2.97 -22.40 -18.03
C ALA A 3 -3.76 -21.46 -17.12
N ALA A 4 -4.21 -21.95 -15.97
CA ALA A 4 -4.74 -21.09 -14.93
C ALA A 4 -3.62 -20.13 -14.51
N LEU A 5 -3.76 -18.85 -14.88
CA LEU A 5 -2.86 -17.82 -14.40
C LEU A 5 -3.05 -17.71 -12.89
N PRO A 6 -1.98 -17.74 -12.10
CA PRO A 6 -2.12 -17.56 -10.66
C PRO A 6 -2.76 -16.19 -10.39
N LEU A 7 -3.83 -16.16 -9.59
CA LEU A 7 -4.38 -14.93 -9.03
C LEU A 7 -3.26 -14.22 -8.28
N ARG A 8 -2.87 -13.04 -8.74
CA ARG A 8 -1.80 -12.26 -8.15
C ARG A 8 -2.42 -11.15 -7.32
N ALA A 9 -1.80 -10.86 -6.18
CA ALA A 9 -2.11 -9.73 -5.34
C ALA A 9 -2.16 -8.44 -6.17
N GLN A 10 -3.18 -7.63 -5.98
CA GLN A 10 -3.43 -6.43 -6.78
C GLN A 10 -3.43 -5.15 -5.94
N GLY A 11 -3.50 -5.24 -4.61
CA GLY A 11 -3.31 -4.14 -3.66
C GLY A 11 -1.84 -3.89 -3.33
N GLY A 12 -1.57 -2.96 -2.42
CA GLY A 12 -0.22 -2.52 -2.07
C GLY A 12 0.40 -1.64 -3.16
N PRO A 13 1.73 -1.43 -3.16
CA PRO A 13 2.35 -0.50 -4.09
C PRO A 13 1.90 -0.67 -5.54
N PRO A 14 1.54 0.45 -6.22
CA PRO A 14 1.76 1.85 -5.86
C PRO A 14 0.67 2.50 -4.98
N PHE A 15 -0.43 1.82 -4.63
CA PHE A 15 -1.58 2.35 -3.91
C PHE A 15 -1.39 2.32 -2.39
N ILE A 16 -2.20 3.13 -1.67
CA ILE A 16 -2.23 3.18 -0.21
C ILE A 16 -3.06 2.02 0.34
N THR A 17 -4.23 1.77 -0.29
CA THR A 17 -5.12 0.65 0.04
C THR A 17 -4.47 -0.67 -0.37
N ASP A 18 -4.51 -1.63 0.52
CA ASP A 18 -4.04 -2.99 0.23
C ASP A 18 -5.19 -3.97 -0.05
N ASP A 19 -4.87 -5.19 -0.42
CA ASP A 19 -5.81 -6.26 -0.71
C ASP A 19 -5.39 -7.58 -0.04
N PRO A 20 -6.30 -8.58 0.09
CA PRO A 20 -6.01 -9.88 0.68
C PRO A 20 -5.06 -10.77 -0.14
N GLY A 21 -4.63 -10.35 -1.32
CA GLY A 21 -3.75 -11.13 -2.19
C GLY A 21 -2.40 -11.42 -1.56
N THR A 22 -1.81 -12.54 -1.92
CA THR A 22 -0.47 -12.97 -1.47
C THR A 22 0.36 -13.41 -2.67
N PRO A 23 1.70 -13.36 -2.60
CA PRO A 23 2.54 -13.83 -3.70
C PRO A 23 2.37 -15.32 -4.06
N GLY A 24 1.79 -16.11 -3.14
CA GLY A 24 1.69 -17.57 -3.24
C GLY A 24 2.86 -18.29 -2.57
N ASN A 25 2.74 -19.61 -2.45
CA ASN A 25 3.68 -20.41 -1.67
C ASN A 25 5.12 -20.32 -2.20
N ARG A 26 6.07 -19.90 -1.34
CA ARG A 26 7.49 -19.71 -1.63
C ARG A 26 7.79 -18.71 -2.75
N GLN A 27 6.82 -17.88 -3.12
CA GLN A 27 7.02 -16.82 -4.07
C GLN A 27 7.46 -15.55 -3.38
N TRP A 28 8.29 -14.79 -4.06
CA TRP A 28 8.75 -13.47 -3.66
C TRP A 28 8.16 -12.41 -4.56
N GLU A 29 7.74 -11.33 -3.95
CA GLU A 29 7.40 -10.10 -4.62
C GLU A 29 8.23 -8.97 -4.01
N ILE A 30 9.05 -8.33 -4.82
CA ILE A 30 9.87 -7.20 -4.38
C ILE A 30 9.47 -5.97 -5.17
N ASN A 31 9.01 -4.94 -4.48
CA ASN A 31 8.73 -3.63 -5.03
C ASN A 31 9.89 -2.69 -4.68
N LEU A 32 10.49 -2.07 -5.69
CA LEU A 32 11.53 -1.06 -5.55
C LEU A 32 11.01 0.22 -6.18
N GLY A 33 10.78 1.24 -5.37
CA GLY A 33 10.13 2.45 -5.84
C GLY A 33 10.72 3.73 -5.29
N PHE A 34 10.23 4.81 -5.87
CA PHE A 34 10.34 6.18 -5.41
C PHE A 34 8.94 6.68 -5.08
N THR A 35 8.74 7.21 -3.88
CA THR A 35 7.53 7.95 -3.49
C THR A 35 7.90 9.40 -3.26
N GLY A 36 7.13 10.31 -3.82
CA GLY A 36 7.24 11.73 -3.56
C GLY A 36 5.89 12.31 -3.14
N SER A 37 5.91 13.18 -2.14
CA SER A 37 4.74 13.98 -1.76
C SER A 37 5.14 15.41 -1.50
N HIS A 38 4.23 16.32 -1.81
CA HIS A 38 4.48 17.75 -1.67
C HIS A 38 3.21 18.46 -1.18
N ASN A 39 3.39 19.39 -0.27
CA ASN A 39 2.42 20.39 0.12
C ASN A 39 3.09 21.78 0.13
N PRO A 40 2.35 22.88 0.38
CA PRO A 40 2.96 24.22 0.33
C PRO A 40 4.11 24.46 1.31
N ALA A 41 4.20 23.69 2.40
CA ALA A 41 5.20 23.87 3.45
C ALA A 41 6.30 22.79 3.43
N HIS A 42 6.01 21.61 2.86
CA HIS A 42 6.91 20.47 2.96
C HIS A 42 6.94 19.63 1.69
N ALA A 43 8.10 19.05 1.42
CA ALA A 43 8.23 17.94 0.48
C ALA A 43 8.82 16.74 1.19
N SER A 44 8.32 15.56 0.88
CA SER A 44 8.80 14.29 1.43
C SER A 44 9.07 13.31 0.31
N TYR A 45 10.18 12.61 0.41
CA TYR A 45 10.63 11.63 -0.57
C TYR A 45 11.10 10.36 0.12
N GLN A 46 10.81 9.23 -0.50
CA GLN A 46 11.31 7.92 -0.12
C GLN A 46 12.03 7.31 -1.32
N LEU A 47 13.35 7.08 -1.21
CA LEU A 47 14.18 6.53 -2.29
C LEU A 47 15.47 5.90 -1.73
N PRO A 48 15.67 4.58 -1.89
CA PRO A 48 14.67 3.62 -2.33
C PRO A 48 13.55 3.45 -1.30
N ASN A 49 12.35 3.21 -1.79
CA ASN A 49 11.27 2.62 -1.04
C ASN A 49 11.25 1.14 -1.43
N LEU A 50 11.55 0.27 -0.48
CA LEU A 50 11.55 -1.18 -0.67
C LEU A 50 10.33 -1.78 0.01
N ASP A 51 9.70 -2.73 -0.68
CA ASP A 51 8.64 -3.55 -0.11
C ASP A 51 8.90 -4.99 -0.53
N ILE A 52 9.31 -5.83 0.43
CA ILE A 52 9.78 -7.20 0.23
C ILE A 52 8.75 -8.12 0.83
N ASN A 53 8.11 -8.92 -0.01
CA ASN A 53 7.03 -9.82 0.33
C ASN A 53 7.40 -11.27 0.04
N TYR A 54 7.15 -12.15 0.99
CA TYR A 54 7.36 -13.59 0.88
C TYR A 54 6.09 -14.36 1.20
N GLY A 55 5.67 -15.23 0.29
CA GLY A 55 4.52 -16.10 0.48
C GLY A 55 4.85 -17.35 1.29
N TRP A 56 4.19 -17.52 2.42
CA TRP A 56 4.26 -18.72 3.25
C TRP A 56 2.95 -19.51 3.13
N GLY A 57 2.95 -20.53 2.29
CA GLY A 57 1.71 -21.13 1.79
C GLY A 57 0.98 -20.14 0.86
N ASP A 58 -0.26 -20.49 0.52
CA ASP A 58 -1.05 -19.70 -0.43
C ASP A 58 -1.84 -18.55 0.23
N ARG A 59 -1.83 -18.48 1.57
CA ARG A 59 -2.71 -17.59 2.34
C ARG A 59 -1.98 -16.61 3.24
N ILE A 60 -0.68 -16.77 3.43
CA ILE A 60 0.11 -15.93 4.32
C ILE A 60 1.21 -15.24 3.53
N GLN A 61 1.41 -13.96 3.79
CA GLN A 61 2.52 -13.17 3.29
C GLN A 61 3.26 -12.56 4.48
N LEU A 62 4.57 -12.66 4.47
CA LEU A 62 5.46 -11.94 5.37
C LEU A 62 6.03 -10.74 4.63
N MET A 63 6.03 -9.57 5.26
CA MET A 63 6.51 -8.32 4.65
C MET A 63 7.58 -7.66 5.50
N PHE A 64 8.56 -7.09 4.80
CA PHE A 64 9.55 -6.17 5.32
C PHE A 64 9.74 -4.99 4.37
N SER A 65 9.45 -3.78 4.84
CA SER A 65 9.49 -2.57 4.02
C SER A 65 10.33 -1.47 4.69
N PRO A 66 11.65 -1.39 4.40
CA PRO A 66 12.52 -0.30 4.80
C PRO A 66 12.60 0.77 3.68
N TYR A 67 12.90 2.03 4.06
CA TYR A 67 13.15 3.08 3.09
C TYR A 67 14.19 4.10 3.56
N LEU A 68 14.80 4.80 2.60
CA LEU A 68 15.53 6.04 2.85
C LEU A 68 14.59 7.21 2.63
N ALA A 69 14.60 8.15 3.56
CA ALA A 69 13.73 9.32 3.54
C ALA A 69 14.54 10.62 3.34
N ALA A 70 13.95 11.55 2.61
CA ALA A 70 14.37 12.93 2.59
C ALA A 70 13.15 13.83 2.77
N ALA A 71 13.27 14.83 3.64
CA ALA A 71 12.21 15.80 3.90
C ALA A 71 12.77 17.22 3.74
N THR A 72 12.03 18.08 3.04
CA THR A 72 12.35 19.50 2.87
C THR A 72 11.30 20.33 3.59
N ASP A 73 11.73 21.23 4.46
CA ASP A 73 10.85 22.13 5.21
C ASP A 73 10.55 23.43 4.44
N GLU A 74 9.70 24.29 5.02
CA GLU A 74 9.29 25.58 4.46
C GLU A 74 10.46 26.55 4.21
N ASN A 75 11.60 26.35 4.87
CA ASN A 75 12.83 27.12 4.66
C ASN A 75 13.73 26.51 3.59
N ASN A 76 13.25 25.54 2.80
CA ASN A 76 14.01 24.76 1.82
C ASN A 76 15.21 24.00 2.42
N THR A 77 15.17 23.69 3.72
CA THR A 77 16.21 22.88 4.36
C THR A 77 15.87 21.40 4.16
N THR A 78 16.71 20.69 3.42
CA THR A 78 16.55 19.26 3.19
C THR A 78 17.33 18.46 4.22
N ARG A 79 16.65 17.48 4.82
CA ARG A 79 17.22 16.50 5.75
C ARG A 79 16.97 15.11 5.19
N ALA A 80 17.97 14.25 5.23
CA ALA A 80 17.86 12.89 4.72
C ALA A 80 18.43 11.88 5.74
N GLY A 81 17.95 10.65 5.66
CA GLY A 81 18.40 9.55 6.53
C GLY A 81 17.60 8.27 6.31
N PHE A 82 17.92 7.25 7.12
CA PHE A 82 17.10 6.05 7.17
C PHE A 82 15.71 6.40 7.71
N GLY A 83 14.69 5.97 6.97
CA GLY A 83 13.31 6.10 7.38
C GLY A 83 12.91 5.08 8.46
N GLU A 84 11.67 4.69 8.42
CA GLU A 84 11.12 3.62 9.24
C GLU A 84 11.33 2.27 8.58
N SER A 85 11.16 1.20 9.34
CA SER A 85 10.98 -0.15 8.83
C SER A 85 9.60 -0.65 9.22
N ILE A 86 8.88 -1.19 8.25
CA ILE A 86 7.57 -1.77 8.46
C ILE A 86 7.70 -3.28 8.36
N PHE A 87 7.12 -3.99 9.32
CA PHE A 87 6.98 -5.44 9.32
C PHE A 87 5.50 -5.78 9.30
N GLY A 88 5.11 -6.70 8.46
CA GLY A 88 3.70 -7.08 8.32
C GLY A 88 3.51 -8.57 8.11
N VAL A 89 2.33 -9.05 8.52
CA VAL A 89 1.88 -10.41 8.24
C VAL A 89 0.49 -10.32 7.65
N LYS A 90 0.35 -10.56 6.35
CA LYS A 90 -0.95 -10.64 5.69
C LYS A 90 -1.50 -12.05 5.80
N TRP A 91 -2.80 -12.16 6.08
CA TRP A 91 -3.51 -13.42 6.14
C TRP A 91 -4.83 -13.32 5.40
N ARG A 92 -4.92 -14.03 4.25
CA ARG A 92 -6.15 -14.25 3.50
C ARG A 92 -6.91 -15.41 4.13
N TYR A 93 -7.85 -15.11 5.03
CA TYR A 93 -8.58 -16.15 5.75
C TYR A 93 -9.79 -16.70 4.98
N PHE A 94 -10.30 -15.98 3.99
CA PHE A 94 -11.43 -16.40 3.16
C PHE A 94 -11.15 -16.13 1.68
N GLU A 95 -11.53 -17.07 0.83
CA GLU A 95 -11.51 -16.94 -0.62
C GLU A 95 -12.61 -17.82 -1.21
N HIS A 96 -13.43 -17.25 -2.08
CA HIS A 96 -14.49 -17.93 -2.78
C HIS A 96 -14.41 -17.62 -4.28
N HIS A 97 -14.38 -18.67 -5.09
CA HIS A 97 -14.39 -18.59 -6.54
C HIS A 97 -15.71 -19.12 -7.06
N ARG A 98 -16.42 -18.30 -7.82
CA ARG A 98 -17.59 -18.73 -8.59
C ARG A 98 -17.20 -18.77 -10.06
N THR A 99 -17.18 -19.97 -10.64
CA THR A 99 -16.98 -20.13 -12.09
C THR A 99 -18.34 -20.07 -12.78
N GLY A 100 -18.50 -19.13 -13.71
CA GLY A 100 -19.66 -19.05 -14.61
C GLY A 100 -19.73 -20.22 -15.60
N LYS A 101 -20.84 -20.36 -16.31
CA LYS A 101 -20.94 -21.29 -17.43
C LYS A 101 -19.99 -20.89 -18.56
N PRO A 102 -19.46 -21.83 -19.41
CA PRO A 102 -18.39 -21.58 -20.38
C PRO A 102 -18.65 -20.51 -21.46
N LYS A 103 -19.77 -19.84 -21.44
CA LYS A 103 -20.16 -18.78 -22.40
C LYS A 103 -20.42 -17.41 -21.78
N THR A 104 -20.25 -17.26 -20.47
CA THR A 104 -20.42 -15.96 -19.80
C THR A 104 -19.14 -15.67 -19.02
N ASP A 105 -18.51 -14.51 -19.20
CA ASP A 105 -17.34 -14.01 -18.46
C ASP A 105 -17.68 -13.69 -16.98
N GLU A 106 -18.55 -14.49 -16.36
CA GLU A 106 -19.05 -14.30 -15.00
C GLU A 106 -18.19 -15.02 -13.95
N ASN A 107 -16.86 -15.02 -14.13
CA ASN A 107 -15.97 -15.47 -13.08
C ASN A 107 -15.91 -14.40 -12.00
N MET A 108 -16.39 -14.76 -10.81
CA MET A 108 -16.36 -13.89 -9.65
C MET A 108 -15.40 -14.47 -8.60
N THR A 109 -14.55 -13.65 -8.08
CA THR A 109 -13.72 -13.97 -6.90
C THR A 109 -14.06 -13.01 -5.78
N LEU A 110 -14.26 -13.55 -4.57
CA LEU A 110 -14.37 -12.77 -3.35
C LEU A 110 -13.32 -13.26 -2.37
N SER A 111 -12.50 -12.33 -1.86
CA SER A 111 -11.47 -12.63 -0.86
C SER A 111 -11.59 -11.69 0.32
N LEU A 112 -11.31 -12.20 1.54
CA LEU A 112 -11.22 -11.41 2.75
C LEU A 112 -9.89 -11.70 3.45
N GLY A 113 -9.28 -10.66 3.99
CA GLY A 113 -8.00 -10.74 4.67
C GLY A 113 -7.82 -9.72 5.78
N THR A 114 -6.65 -9.79 6.36
CA THR A 114 -6.13 -8.80 7.31
C THR A 114 -4.61 -8.70 7.14
N TYR A 115 -4.07 -7.54 7.41
CA TYR A 115 -2.63 -7.26 7.25
C TYR A 115 -2.07 -6.46 8.44
N PRO A 116 -2.02 -7.05 9.65
CA PRO A 116 -1.38 -6.43 10.79
C PRO A 116 0.07 -6.02 10.47
N GLN A 117 0.41 -4.78 10.82
CA GLN A 117 1.72 -4.21 10.59
C GLN A 117 2.24 -3.51 11.84
N VAL A 118 3.56 -3.48 12.00
CA VAL A 118 4.25 -2.66 12.97
C VAL A 118 5.30 -1.82 12.26
N THR A 119 5.25 -0.51 12.50
CA THR A 119 6.25 0.45 12.03
C THR A 119 7.20 0.77 13.17
N ILE A 120 8.48 0.62 12.94
CA ILE A 120 9.54 0.98 13.88
C ILE A 120 10.51 1.96 13.26
N ASN A 121 11.00 2.90 14.09
CA ASN A 121 12.03 3.83 13.65
C ASN A 121 13.38 3.11 13.59
N ASN A 122 14.09 3.28 12.48
CA ASN A 122 15.46 2.84 12.38
C ASN A 122 16.31 3.75 13.29
N PRO A 123 17.20 4.62 12.91
CA PRO A 123 17.91 5.44 13.87
C PRO A 123 16.98 6.45 14.58
N THR A 124 17.00 6.51 15.91
CA THR A 124 16.21 7.51 16.68
C THR A 124 16.56 8.96 16.33
N SER A 125 17.74 9.21 15.77
CA SER A 125 18.16 10.52 15.29
C SER A 125 17.28 11.06 14.16
N THR A 126 16.63 10.20 13.35
CA THR A 126 15.75 10.63 12.26
C THR A 126 14.43 11.20 12.78
N VAL A 127 13.91 10.70 13.90
CA VAL A 127 12.78 11.29 14.62
C VAL A 127 13.13 12.69 15.13
N ARG A 128 14.29 12.83 15.83
CA ARG A 128 14.72 14.14 16.36
C ARG A 128 14.96 15.19 15.27
N ARG A 129 15.26 14.79 14.05
CA ARG A 129 15.44 15.66 12.90
C ARG A 129 14.14 15.92 12.12
N GLY A 130 13.01 15.35 12.55
CA GLY A 130 11.71 15.51 11.89
C GLY A 130 11.63 14.85 10.50
N ILE A 131 12.40 13.79 10.26
CA ILE A 131 12.35 13.05 8.98
C ILE A 131 11.23 12.03 9.00
N VAL A 132 10.99 11.40 10.15
CA VAL A 132 9.94 10.38 10.37
C VAL A 132 9.20 10.65 11.68
N GLU A 133 7.97 10.15 11.77
CA GLU A 133 7.18 10.19 13.00
C GLU A 133 7.78 9.28 14.10
N PRO A 134 7.56 9.58 15.39
CA PRO A 134 8.02 8.70 16.46
C PRO A 134 7.26 7.37 16.46
N GLY A 135 7.98 6.25 16.54
CA GLY A 135 7.44 4.90 16.61
C GLY A 135 7.49 4.31 18.02
N PRO A 136 7.01 3.05 18.22
CA PRO A 136 6.33 2.24 17.20
C PRO A 136 4.90 2.68 16.92
N GLN A 137 4.41 2.35 15.73
CA GLN A 137 3.01 2.47 15.35
C GLN A 137 2.52 1.09 14.90
N TYR A 138 1.25 0.79 15.15
CA TYR A 138 0.63 -0.48 14.74
C TYR A 138 -0.52 -0.20 13.80
N TYR A 139 -0.67 -1.02 12.77
CA TYR A 139 -1.80 -0.97 11.84
C TYR A 139 -2.56 -2.29 11.86
N LEU A 140 -3.87 -2.22 11.99
CA LEU A 140 -4.76 -3.39 12.06
C LEU A 140 -5.89 -3.18 11.04
N PRO A 141 -5.72 -3.62 9.79
CA PRO A 141 -6.75 -3.53 8.74
C PRO A 141 -7.62 -4.78 8.66
N ALA A 142 -8.80 -4.58 8.09
CA ALA A 142 -9.60 -5.60 7.44
C ALA A 142 -9.71 -5.25 5.95
N GLU A 143 -9.49 -6.22 5.10
CA GLU A 143 -9.36 -6.06 3.66
C GLU A 143 -10.34 -6.96 2.92
N PHE A 144 -10.82 -6.49 1.76
CA PHE A 144 -11.59 -7.32 0.84
C PHE A 144 -11.20 -7.06 -0.61
N THR A 145 -11.38 -8.08 -1.44
CA THR A 145 -11.35 -7.99 -2.91
C THR A 145 -12.61 -8.63 -3.45
N ALA A 146 -13.25 -7.96 -4.41
CA ALA A 146 -14.28 -8.53 -5.26
C ALA A 146 -13.89 -8.32 -6.73
N LYS A 147 -13.56 -9.39 -7.44
CA LYS A 147 -13.22 -9.35 -8.86
C LYS A 147 -14.35 -9.94 -9.69
N TRP A 148 -14.74 -9.23 -10.75
CA TRP A 148 -15.75 -9.66 -11.70
C TRP A 148 -15.28 -9.41 -13.13
N GLY A 149 -14.91 -10.45 -13.82
CA GLY A 149 -14.30 -10.35 -15.14
C GLY A 149 -13.02 -9.50 -15.10
N PRO A 150 -12.92 -8.45 -15.93
CA PRO A 150 -11.76 -7.55 -15.97
C PRO A 150 -11.79 -6.46 -14.90
N VAL A 151 -12.88 -6.35 -14.13
CA VAL A 151 -13.06 -5.30 -13.11
C VAL A 151 -12.80 -5.88 -11.73
N ASP A 152 -12.07 -5.15 -10.91
CA ASP A 152 -11.87 -5.48 -9.51
C ASP A 152 -12.17 -4.28 -8.59
N PHE A 153 -12.59 -4.64 -7.38
CA PHE A 153 -12.84 -3.72 -6.28
C PHE A 153 -12.03 -4.21 -5.09
N ASN A 154 -11.15 -3.36 -4.57
CA ASN A 154 -10.40 -3.64 -3.37
C ASN A 154 -10.78 -2.60 -2.33
N GLY A 155 -10.97 -3.03 -1.10
CA GLY A 155 -11.32 -2.13 -0.03
C GLY A 155 -10.64 -2.49 1.27
N GLU A 156 -10.34 -1.47 2.04
CA GLU A 156 -9.65 -1.58 3.31
C GLU A 156 -10.29 -0.66 4.35
N VAL A 157 -10.41 -1.14 5.57
CA VAL A 157 -10.65 -0.31 6.73
C VAL A 157 -9.70 -0.74 7.84
N GLY A 158 -8.90 0.19 8.35
CA GLY A 158 -7.88 -0.14 9.32
C GLY A 158 -7.73 0.90 10.42
N ARG A 159 -7.18 0.44 11.54
CA ARG A 159 -6.89 1.25 12.71
C ARG A 159 -5.40 1.40 12.89
N TRP A 160 -4.90 2.63 12.75
CA TRP A 160 -3.59 3.02 13.21
C TRP A 160 -3.61 3.31 14.70
N ILE A 161 -2.72 2.70 15.44
CA ILE A 161 -2.51 2.91 16.87
C ILE A 161 -1.13 3.52 17.03
N GLY A 162 -1.11 4.82 17.31
CA GLY A 162 0.10 5.59 17.55
C GLY A 162 0.57 5.49 19.00
N ASN A 163 1.67 6.14 19.28
CA ASN A 163 2.17 6.37 20.65
C ASN A 163 1.66 7.73 21.17
N HIS A 164 2.18 8.17 22.31
CA HIS A 164 1.75 9.43 22.95
C HIS A 164 1.91 10.69 22.06
N ASN A 165 2.79 10.66 21.06
CA ASN A 165 3.10 11.80 20.20
C ASN A 165 2.54 11.64 18.78
N VAL A 166 1.86 10.53 18.49
CA VAL A 166 1.22 10.26 17.20
C VAL A 166 -0.23 9.90 17.45
N PRO A 167 -1.20 10.55 16.78
CA PRO A 167 -2.61 10.26 17.01
C PRO A 167 -2.96 8.86 16.51
N ASN A 168 -3.95 8.25 17.15
CA ASN A 168 -4.61 7.11 16.55
C ASN A 168 -5.42 7.58 15.36
N ARG A 169 -5.44 6.79 14.27
CA ARG A 169 -6.12 7.15 13.01
C ARG A 169 -7.02 6.01 12.54
N TRP A 170 -8.08 6.37 11.81
CA TRP A 170 -8.78 5.45 10.94
C TRP A 170 -8.29 5.66 9.50
N GLY A 171 -7.88 4.57 8.84
CA GLY A 171 -7.68 4.51 7.40
C GLY A 171 -8.85 3.80 6.75
N ARG A 172 -9.31 4.31 5.61
CA ARG A 172 -10.37 3.71 4.80
C ARG A 172 -10.03 3.93 3.33
N GLY A 173 -9.91 2.84 2.59
CA GLY A 173 -9.57 2.88 1.19
C GLY A 173 -10.53 2.10 0.32
N LEU A 174 -10.70 2.57 -0.91
CA LEU A 174 -11.41 1.87 -1.96
C LEU A 174 -10.67 2.07 -3.28
N ILE A 175 -10.32 0.98 -3.92
CA ILE A 175 -9.75 0.93 -5.26
C ILE A 175 -10.76 0.32 -6.22
N VAL A 176 -10.87 0.90 -7.41
CA VAL A 176 -11.56 0.29 -8.54
C VAL A 176 -10.56 0.13 -9.67
N GLY A 177 -10.38 -1.10 -10.13
CA GLY A 177 -9.44 -1.48 -11.16
C GLY A 177 -10.10 -2.03 -12.41
N HIS A 178 -9.38 -1.91 -13.52
CA HIS A 178 -9.74 -2.52 -14.79
C HIS A 178 -8.51 -3.07 -15.50
N GLU A 179 -8.60 -4.34 -15.88
CA GLU A 179 -7.60 -5.03 -16.67
C GLU A 179 -7.85 -4.78 -18.16
N PHE A 180 -7.12 -3.80 -18.75
CA PHE A 180 -7.25 -3.44 -20.18
C PHE A 180 -6.60 -4.46 -21.10
N SER A 181 -5.60 -5.17 -20.62
CA SER A 181 -4.95 -6.27 -21.32
C SER A 181 -4.16 -7.12 -20.30
N GLU A 182 -3.69 -8.29 -20.71
CA GLU A 182 -2.82 -9.16 -19.91
C GLU A 182 -1.56 -8.45 -19.36
N ARG A 183 -1.26 -7.25 -19.87
CA ARG A 183 -0.05 -6.49 -19.51
C ARG A 183 -0.31 -5.11 -18.92
N LEU A 184 -1.56 -4.64 -18.89
CA LEU A 184 -1.89 -3.30 -18.42
C LEU A 184 -3.14 -3.34 -17.56
N GLU A 185 -2.97 -2.96 -16.32
CA GLU A 185 -4.00 -2.76 -15.32
C GLU A 185 -3.99 -1.29 -14.88
N LEU A 186 -5.15 -0.65 -14.85
CA LEU A 186 -5.30 0.73 -14.38
C LEU A 186 -6.30 0.76 -13.23
N TYR A 187 -6.05 1.64 -12.26
CA TYR A 187 -6.78 1.75 -11.01
C TYR A 187 -7.02 3.19 -10.62
N GLY A 188 -8.15 3.45 -9.99
CA GLY A 188 -8.44 4.68 -9.26
C GLY A 188 -8.66 4.37 -7.79
N GLU A 189 -8.10 5.16 -6.91
CA GLU A 189 -8.20 5.02 -5.46
C GLU A 189 -8.81 6.26 -4.82
N ILE A 190 -9.61 6.01 -3.78
CA ILE A 190 -10.00 7.01 -2.79
C ILE A 190 -9.57 6.50 -1.42
N TYR A 191 -8.74 7.28 -0.71
CA TYR A 191 -8.26 6.94 0.61
C TYR A 191 -8.52 8.06 1.62
N ASP A 192 -9.19 7.73 2.74
CA ASP A 192 -9.53 8.64 3.84
C ASP A 192 -8.73 8.26 5.10
N LEU A 193 -7.89 9.18 5.56
CA LEU A 193 -7.14 9.05 6.80
C LEU A 193 -7.64 10.08 7.81
N GLN A 194 -8.12 9.64 8.97
CA GLN A 194 -8.73 10.51 9.97
C GLN A 194 -8.18 10.27 11.38
N ASP A 195 -7.73 11.34 12.03
CA ASP A 195 -7.34 11.30 13.44
C ASP A 195 -8.55 11.03 14.35
N VAL A 196 -8.35 10.17 15.33
CA VAL A 196 -9.39 9.82 16.32
C VAL A 196 -9.25 10.64 17.60
N ASN A 197 -8.01 10.80 18.06
CA ASN A 197 -7.69 11.56 19.27
C ASN A 197 -6.82 12.78 18.91
N ARG A 198 -6.82 13.74 19.80
CA ARG A 198 -5.89 14.87 19.77
C ARG A 198 -4.60 14.47 20.49
N ILE A 199 -3.50 15.04 20.07
CA ILE A 199 -2.19 14.91 20.73
C ILE A 199 -1.77 16.25 21.34
N GLY A 200 -0.86 16.20 22.31
CA GLY A 200 -0.34 17.37 23.00
C GLY A 200 -0.84 17.50 24.44
N PRO A 201 -0.26 18.41 25.21
CA PRO A 201 -0.70 18.72 26.57
C PRO A 201 -2.10 19.35 26.56
N PRO A 202 -2.87 19.27 27.66
CA PRO A 202 -4.22 19.83 27.73
C PRO A 202 -4.31 21.32 27.39
N SER A 203 -3.23 22.06 27.60
CA SER A 203 -3.12 23.50 27.30
C SER A 203 -2.89 23.80 25.81
N ASP A 204 -2.46 22.80 25.01
CA ASP A 204 -2.09 23.00 23.60
C ASP A 204 -2.38 21.72 22.79
N LEU A 205 -3.63 21.26 22.81
CA LEU A 205 -4.06 20.09 22.06
C LEU A 205 -4.14 20.42 20.57
N GLN A 206 -3.35 19.68 19.78
CA GLN A 206 -3.40 19.78 18.31
C GLN A 206 -4.77 19.40 17.77
N PRO A 207 -5.28 20.11 16.74
CA PRO A 207 -6.56 19.76 16.13
C PRO A 207 -6.48 18.39 15.47
N LYS A 208 -7.61 17.66 15.43
CA LYS A 208 -7.74 16.42 14.65
C LYS A 208 -7.64 16.72 13.17
N GLN A 209 -6.91 15.88 12.49
CA GLN A 209 -6.69 16.00 11.06
C GLN A 209 -7.52 14.96 10.31
N ARG A 210 -7.89 15.29 9.08
CA ARG A 210 -8.47 14.37 8.12
C ARG A 210 -7.93 14.70 6.74
N VAL A 211 -7.43 13.68 6.05
CA VAL A 211 -6.93 13.77 4.68
C VAL A 211 -7.73 12.82 3.81
N LEU A 212 -8.32 13.35 2.74
CA LEU A 212 -8.94 12.57 1.68
C LEU A 212 -8.05 12.66 0.44
N THR A 213 -7.48 11.55 0.03
CA THR A 213 -6.64 11.43 -1.16
C THR A 213 -7.43 10.77 -2.27
N VAL A 214 -7.29 11.29 -3.48
CA VAL A 214 -7.74 10.63 -4.71
C VAL A 214 -6.54 10.50 -5.62
N ASP A 215 -6.31 9.30 -6.10
CA ASP A 215 -5.21 9.01 -7.00
C ASP A 215 -5.61 8.04 -8.12
N PHE A 216 -4.72 7.98 -9.11
CA PHE A 216 -4.87 7.15 -10.27
C PHE A 216 -3.49 6.58 -10.64
N GLY A 217 -3.46 5.32 -10.99
CA GLY A 217 -2.21 4.64 -11.30
C GLY A 217 -2.42 3.31 -11.97
N GLY A 218 -1.39 2.48 -11.96
CA GLY A 218 -1.50 1.17 -12.57
C GLY A 218 -0.22 0.37 -12.54
N ARG A 219 -0.32 -0.76 -13.24
CA ARG A 219 0.77 -1.73 -13.40
C ARG A 219 0.90 -2.09 -14.87
N LYS A 220 2.14 -2.11 -15.36
CA LYS A 220 2.45 -2.53 -16.71
C LYS A 220 3.51 -3.62 -16.69
N THR A 221 3.16 -4.80 -17.18
CA THR A 221 4.09 -5.91 -17.34
C THR A 221 5.09 -5.60 -18.45
N LEU A 222 6.38 -5.66 -18.16
CA LEU A 222 7.46 -5.28 -19.05
C LEU A 222 8.06 -6.48 -19.78
N ASP A 223 8.10 -7.65 -19.15
CA ASP A 223 8.64 -8.87 -19.72
C ASP A 223 7.57 -9.86 -20.18
N HIS A 224 7.96 -10.85 -20.99
CA HIS A 224 7.03 -11.87 -21.47
C HIS A 224 6.65 -12.90 -20.40
N ALA A 225 7.50 -13.09 -19.41
CA ALA A 225 7.28 -14.07 -18.34
C ALA A 225 6.37 -13.52 -17.23
N GLY A 226 6.08 -12.21 -17.23
CA GLY A 226 5.25 -11.54 -16.22
C GLY A 226 5.98 -11.34 -14.88
N HIS A 227 7.30 -11.42 -14.87
CA HIS A 227 8.11 -11.30 -13.68
C HIS A 227 8.50 -9.86 -13.35
N LEU A 228 8.51 -8.98 -14.33
CA LEU A 228 8.90 -7.58 -14.18
C LEU A 228 7.72 -6.67 -14.55
N ARG A 229 7.34 -5.79 -13.63
CA ARG A 229 6.27 -4.82 -13.83
C ARG A 229 6.73 -3.42 -13.48
N LEU A 230 6.31 -2.45 -14.27
CA LEU A 230 6.34 -1.02 -13.92
C LEU A 230 5.12 -0.70 -13.07
N LEU A 231 5.32 0.00 -11.97
CA LEU A 231 4.28 0.52 -11.09
C LEU A 231 4.30 2.05 -11.16
N PHE A 232 3.15 2.68 -11.21
CA PHE A 232 3.04 4.14 -11.25
C PHE A 232 1.73 4.62 -10.62
N LEU A 233 1.79 5.79 -10.00
CA LEU A 233 0.64 6.46 -9.39
C LEU A 233 0.87 7.95 -9.34
N GLY A 234 -0.21 8.72 -9.51
CA GLY A 234 -0.27 10.15 -9.24
C GLY A 234 -1.61 10.53 -8.62
N GLY A 235 -1.58 11.39 -7.61
CA GLY A 235 -2.78 11.76 -6.88
C GLY A 235 -2.69 13.08 -6.14
N ARG A 236 -3.79 13.47 -5.51
CA ARG A 236 -3.90 14.69 -4.72
C ARG A 236 -4.76 14.50 -3.48
N ALA A 237 -4.38 15.19 -2.40
CA ALA A 237 -5.27 15.43 -1.28
C ALA A 237 -6.36 16.43 -1.70
N ILE A 238 -7.64 16.02 -1.63
CA ILE A 238 -8.80 16.85 -1.98
C ILE A 238 -9.27 17.66 -0.78
N GLN A 239 -9.17 17.08 0.42
CA GLN A 239 -9.64 17.69 1.65
C GLN A 239 -8.59 17.53 2.75
N ALA A 240 -8.14 18.67 3.29
CA ALA A 240 -7.39 18.74 4.53
C ALA A 240 -8.19 19.54 5.55
N VAL A 241 -8.24 19.10 6.79
CA VAL A 241 -9.13 19.65 7.83
C VAL A 241 -8.74 21.06 8.29
N THR A 242 -7.50 21.48 8.08
CA THR A 242 -7.06 22.85 8.34
C THR A 242 -6.09 23.36 7.29
N ARG A 243 -6.14 24.68 7.00
CA ARG A 243 -5.21 25.34 6.06
C ARG A 243 -3.76 25.38 6.55
N GLN A 244 -3.50 25.08 7.81
CA GLN A 244 -2.17 25.10 8.43
C GLN A 244 -1.50 23.73 8.44
N ASN A 245 -2.16 22.71 7.92
CA ASN A 245 -1.63 21.37 7.91
C ASN A 245 -0.61 21.18 6.79
N SER A 246 0.47 20.53 7.15
CA SER A 246 1.50 20.02 6.23
C SER A 246 1.05 18.79 5.43
N GLU A 247 -0.22 18.70 5.08
CA GLU A 247 -0.77 17.59 4.34
C GLU A 247 -0.35 17.61 2.87
N PRO A 248 -0.08 16.45 2.24
CA PRO A 248 0.32 16.42 0.85
C PRO A 248 -0.77 16.95 -0.06
N ASN A 249 -0.44 17.95 -0.88
CA ASN A 249 -1.30 18.40 -1.97
C ASN A 249 -1.22 17.48 -3.18
N TRP A 250 -0.11 16.81 -3.35
CA TRP A 250 0.04 15.76 -4.34
C TRP A 250 0.92 14.63 -3.82
N ILE A 251 0.71 13.45 -4.37
CA ILE A 251 1.52 12.27 -4.17
C ILE A 251 1.85 11.67 -5.55
N ALA A 252 3.03 11.12 -5.68
CA ALA A 252 3.43 10.37 -6.86
C ALA A 252 4.28 9.16 -6.44
N TYR A 253 4.10 8.06 -7.17
CA TYR A 253 4.90 6.86 -7.04
C TYR A 253 5.34 6.38 -8.42
N VAL A 254 6.58 5.92 -8.52
CA VAL A 254 7.09 5.16 -9.66
C VAL A 254 8.02 4.08 -9.14
N GLY A 255 7.88 2.87 -9.65
CA GLY A 255 8.69 1.74 -9.19
C GLY A 255 8.65 0.55 -10.12
N VAL A 256 9.42 -0.46 -9.77
CA VAL A 256 9.42 -1.76 -10.42
C VAL A 256 9.06 -2.85 -9.42
N GLN A 257 8.23 -3.78 -9.86
CA GLN A 257 7.90 -5.00 -9.13
C GLN A 257 8.60 -6.16 -9.79
N ILE A 258 9.29 -6.96 -8.98
CA ILE A 258 10.00 -8.17 -9.38
C ILE A 258 9.35 -9.36 -8.70
N LEU A 259 8.92 -10.35 -9.51
CA LEU A 259 8.25 -11.56 -9.05
C LEU A 259 9.13 -12.76 -9.35
N PHE A 260 9.47 -13.54 -8.35
CA PHE A 260 10.27 -14.75 -8.54
C PHE A 260 10.02 -15.79 -7.45
N GLY A 261 10.38 -17.03 -7.74
CA GLY A 261 10.24 -18.14 -6.81
C GLY A 261 10.37 -19.47 -7.53
N PRO A 262 10.27 -20.58 -6.79
CA PRO A 262 10.28 -21.90 -7.40
C PRO A 262 9.14 -22.02 -8.42
N LYS A 263 9.43 -22.58 -9.59
CA LYS A 263 8.35 -22.97 -10.50
C LYS A 263 7.49 -24.02 -9.79
N GLU A 264 6.19 -23.79 -9.72
CA GLU A 264 5.31 -24.84 -9.26
C GLU A 264 5.53 -26.06 -10.17
N ALA A 265 5.89 -27.18 -9.55
CA ALA A 265 5.93 -28.44 -10.28
C ALA A 265 4.52 -28.62 -10.84
N SER A 266 4.40 -28.71 -12.18
CA SER A 266 3.14 -29.00 -12.85
C SER A 266 2.66 -30.35 -12.34
N GLY A 267 1.92 -30.32 -11.23
CA GLY A 267 1.32 -31.51 -10.65
C GLY A 267 0.28 -32.00 -11.62
N ASN A 268 0.54 -33.13 -12.24
CA ASN A 268 -0.48 -33.96 -12.81
C ASN A 268 -1.57 -34.19 -11.74
N ARG A 269 -2.69 -33.52 -11.89
CA ARG A 269 -3.96 -33.94 -11.29
C ARG A 269 -5.02 -33.96 -12.39
#